data_971821da755e9e02b7b174326e8c5452
#
_entry.id   971821da755e9e02b7b174326e8c5452
#
_cell.length_a   1.000
_cell.length_b   1.000
_cell.length_c   1.000
_cell.angle_alpha   90.00
_cell.angle_beta   90.00
_cell.angle_gamma   90.00
#
_symmetry.space_group_name_H-M   'P 1'
#
loop_
_entity.id
_entity.type
_entity.pdbx_description
1 polymer ?
#
loop_
_entity_poly.entity_id
_entity_poly.type
_entity_poly.pdbx_seq_one_letter_code
_entity_poly.pdbx_strand_id
1 'polypeptide(L)'
;MRTVRFDVYGDYDVLKVVEVPEPGPGELLVQMRAAAVNPFDDSVRRGRIAEVKPPATPGNEGMGVVVAGDGLPIGTRVMLVGPFGFGRPGTWQEYVTAAEMARF
;
A
#
# COMPACT_ATOMS: atom_id res chain seq x y z
N MET A 1 -8.66 -8.03 5.67
CA MET A 1 -8.85 -7.07 4.56
C MET A 1 -8.37 -7.65 3.26
N ARG A 2 -8.84 -7.11 2.15
CA ARG A 2 -8.37 -7.51 0.84
C ARG A 2 -7.10 -6.76 0.45
N THR A 3 -6.17 -7.49 -0.13
CA THR A 3 -4.88 -6.97 -0.57
C THR A 3 -4.55 -7.58 -1.92
N VAL A 4 -3.98 -6.79 -2.81
CA VAL A 4 -3.39 -7.31 -4.04
C VAL A 4 -1.95 -7.72 -3.73
N ARG A 5 -1.61 -8.96 -4.04
CA ARG A 5 -0.30 -9.51 -3.69
C ARG A 5 0.24 -10.38 -4.82
N PHE A 6 1.54 -10.43 -4.96
CA PHE A 6 2.21 -11.45 -5.77
C PHE A 6 3.15 -12.27 -4.88
N ASP A 7 3.15 -13.58 -5.08
CA ASP A 7 3.98 -14.50 -4.31
C ASP A 7 5.24 -14.92 -5.06
N VAL A 8 5.26 -14.67 -6.37
CA VAL A 8 6.39 -14.91 -7.25
C VAL A 8 6.49 -13.76 -8.24
N TYR A 9 7.68 -13.48 -8.73
CA TYR A 9 7.84 -12.51 -9.81
C TYR A 9 7.23 -13.06 -11.09
N GLY A 10 6.79 -12.20 -11.96
CA GLY A 10 6.26 -12.61 -13.24
C GLY A 10 5.42 -11.57 -13.95
N ASP A 11 4.55 -12.02 -14.84
CA ASP A 11 3.64 -11.17 -15.58
C ASP A 11 2.38 -10.89 -14.77
N TYR A 12 1.38 -10.25 -15.35
CA TYR A 12 0.17 -9.79 -14.64
C TYR A 12 -0.58 -10.92 -13.93
N ASP A 13 -0.49 -12.14 -14.42
CA ASP A 13 -1.17 -13.29 -13.83
C ASP A 13 -0.66 -13.69 -12.45
N VAL A 14 0.48 -13.14 -12.00
CA VAL A 14 0.96 -13.38 -10.63
C VAL A 14 0.24 -12.51 -9.61
N LEU A 15 -0.46 -11.46 -10.04
CA LEU A 15 -1.23 -10.59 -9.15
C LEU A 15 -2.52 -11.30 -8.74
N LYS A 16 -2.80 -11.31 -7.45
CA LYS A 16 -4.01 -11.94 -6.92
C LYS A 16 -4.52 -11.15 -5.72
N VAL A 17 -5.84 -11.24 -5.50
CA VAL A 17 -6.47 -10.66 -4.31
C VAL A 17 -6.47 -11.72 -3.22
N VAL A 18 -5.94 -11.38 -2.07
CA VAL A 18 -5.88 -12.28 -0.91
C VAL A 18 -6.42 -11.58 0.33
N GLU A 19 -6.86 -12.38 1.31
CA GLU A 19 -7.23 -11.88 2.62
C GLU A 19 -6.02 -11.86 3.53
N VAL A 20 -5.81 -10.74 4.21
CA VAL A 20 -4.78 -10.59 5.23
C VAL A 20 -5.38 -9.87 6.43
N PRO A 21 -4.79 -10.00 7.63
CA PRO A 21 -5.26 -9.23 8.78
C PRO A 21 -5.17 -7.73 8.53
N GLU A 22 -6.11 -6.97 9.10
CA GLU A 22 -6.01 -5.52 9.08
C GLU A 22 -4.80 -5.07 9.90
N PRO A 23 -4.15 -3.95 9.53
CA PRO A 23 -3.06 -3.41 10.34
C PRO A 23 -3.53 -3.10 11.77
N GLY A 24 -2.66 -3.33 12.72
CA GLY A 24 -2.95 -3.07 14.13
C GLY A 24 -2.93 -1.59 14.48
N PRO A 25 -3.25 -1.27 15.75
CA PRO A 25 -3.24 0.11 16.22
C PRO A 25 -1.80 0.66 16.36
N GLY A 26 -1.68 1.96 16.54
CA GLY A 26 -0.41 2.64 16.86
C GLY A 26 -0.01 3.71 15.87
N GLU A 27 -0.13 3.47 14.59
CA GLU A 27 0.09 4.46 13.56
C GLU A 27 -1.23 4.94 12.97
N LEU A 28 -1.18 5.99 12.17
CA LEU A 28 -2.35 6.43 11.44
C LEU A 28 -2.80 5.31 10.50
N LEU A 29 -4.06 4.96 10.61
CA LEU A 29 -4.69 3.97 9.74
C LEU A 29 -5.51 4.68 8.69
N VAL A 30 -5.20 4.42 7.43
CA VAL A 30 -5.84 5.06 6.29
C VAL A 30 -6.66 4.03 5.53
N GLN A 31 -7.94 4.31 5.36
CA GLN A 31 -8.79 3.55 4.44
C GLN A 31 -8.54 4.07 3.03
N MET A 32 -8.01 3.23 2.17
CA MET A 32 -7.68 3.62 0.81
C MET A 32 -8.93 3.84 -0.02
N ARG A 33 -8.92 4.91 -0.82
CA ARG A 33 -9.98 5.26 -1.76
C ARG A 33 -9.52 5.15 -3.19
N ALA A 34 -8.24 5.36 -3.44
CA ALA A 34 -7.63 5.23 -4.75
C ALA A 34 -6.15 4.93 -4.60
N ALA A 35 -5.61 4.17 -5.52
CA ALA A 35 -4.18 3.88 -5.57
C ALA A 35 -3.70 4.07 -7.00
N ALA A 36 -2.50 4.62 -7.14
CA ALA A 36 -1.90 4.81 -8.45
C ALA A 36 -1.26 3.52 -8.95
N VAL A 37 -1.22 3.38 -10.26
CA VAL A 37 -0.47 2.33 -10.94
C VAL A 37 0.63 3.01 -11.74
N ASN A 38 1.87 2.76 -11.36
CA ASN A 38 3.04 3.42 -11.93
C ASN A 38 4.01 2.40 -12.55
N PRO A 39 4.92 2.84 -13.45
CA PRO A 39 5.96 1.96 -13.99
C PRO A 39 6.80 1.27 -12.91
N PHE A 40 6.98 1.92 -11.76
CA PHE A 40 7.69 1.32 -10.63
C PHE A 40 7.00 0.03 -10.16
N ASP A 41 5.68 0.01 -10.09
CA ASP A 41 4.91 -1.16 -9.66
C ASP A 41 5.10 -2.32 -10.64
N ASP A 42 5.18 -2.01 -11.92
CA ASP A 42 5.47 -3.01 -12.96
C ASP A 42 6.88 -3.60 -12.79
N SER A 43 7.85 -2.75 -12.51
CA SER A 43 9.23 -3.18 -12.27
C SER A 43 9.35 -4.05 -11.02
N VAL A 44 8.63 -3.72 -9.96
CA VAL A 44 8.57 -4.51 -8.73
C VAL A 44 8.02 -5.91 -9.02
N ARG A 45 6.90 -5.98 -9.71
CA ARG A 45 6.27 -7.26 -10.04
C ARG A 45 7.16 -8.13 -10.92
N ARG A 46 7.91 -7.54 -11.83
CA ARG A 46 8.82 -8.25 -12.73
C ARG A 46 10.12 -8.68 -12.07
N GLY A 47 10.39 -8.25 -10.85
CA GLY A 47 11.64 -8.58 -10.15
C GLY A 47 12.82 -7.71 -10.52
N ARG A 48 12.57 -6.53 -11.08
CA ARG A 48 13.63 -5.59 -11.47
C ARG A 48 14.14 -4.73 -10.32
N ILE A 49 13.43 -4.75 -9.20
CA ILE A 49 13.78 -4.02 -7.98
C ILE A 49 14.19 -5.07 -6.94
N ALA A 50 15.49 -5.28 -6.79
CA ALA A 50 16.03 -6.36 -5.96
C ALA A 50 15.65 -6.25 -4.49
N GLU A 51 15.39 -5.04 -4.00
CA GLU A 51 15.02 -4.77 -2.60
C GLU A 51 13.60 -5.21 -2.26
N VAL A 52 12.74 -5.43 -3.26
CA VAL A 52 11.37 -5.87 -3.05
C VAL A 52 11.24 -7.33 -3.44
N LYS A 53 11.02 -8.16 -2.43
CA LYS A 53 10.94 -9.62 -2.60
C LYS A 53 9.53 -10.13 -2.32
N PRO A 54 9.06 -11.12 -3.10
CA PRO A 54 7.77 -11.74 -2.81
C PRO A 54 7.79 -12.49 -1.45
N PRO A 55 6.65 -12.61 -0.75
CA PRO A 55 5.37 -12.03 -1.15
C PRO A 55 5.33 -10.53 -0.91
N ALA A 56 4.71 -9.79 -1.83
CA ALA A 56 4.69 -8.34 -1.75
C ALA A 56 3.39 -7.76 -2.29
N THR A 57 3.02 -6.60 -1.76
CA THR A 57 1.89 -5.81 -2.21
C THR A 57 2.41 -4.56 -2.90
N PRO A 58 2.10 -4.35 -4.18
CA PRO A 58 2.54 -3.17 -4.91
C PRO A 58 1.82 -1.89 -4.49
N GLY A 59 2.21 -0.81 -5.13
CA GLY A 59 1.60 0.49 -4.99
C GLY A 59 2.41 1.42 -4.13
N ASN A 60 2.96 2.49 -4.72
CA ASN A 60 3.77 3.39 -3.93
C ASN A 60 3.11 4.74 -3.64
N GLU A 61 1.92 4.99 -4.18
CA GLU A 61 1.16 6.19 -3.83
C GLU A 61 -0.34 5.97 -3.98
N GLY A 62 -1.11 6.84 -3.37
CA GLY A 62 -2.56 6.79 -3.42
C GLY A 62 -3.17 7.81 -2.48
N MET A 63 -4.46 7.73 -2.28
CA MET A 63 -5.16 8.62 -1.37
C MET A 63 -6.22 7.86 -0.59
N GLY A 64 -6.53 8.37 0.57
CA GLY A 64 -7.54 7.78 1.43
C GLY A 64 -7.96 8.69 2.56
N VAL A 65 -8.62 8.10 3.54
CA VAL A 65 -9.21 8.82 4.68
C VAL A 65 -8.69 8.20 5.97
N VAL A 66 -8.26 9.02 6.90
CA VAL A 66 -7.84 8.57 8.22
C VAL A 66 -9.07 8.02 8.97
N VAL A 67 -8.97 6.77 9.42
CA VAL A 67 -10.04 6.09 10.16
C VAL A 67 -9.67 5.74 11.60
N ALA A 68 -8.38 5.78 11.95
CA ALA A 68 -7.89 5.52 13.30
C ALA A 68 -6.48 6.03 13.47
N GLY A 69 -6.01 6.12 14.71
CA GLY A 69 -4.65 6.52 15.06
C GLY A 69 -4.56 7.94 15.58
N ASP A 70 -3.34 8.31 15.98
CA ASP A 70 -3.05 9.62 16.57
C ASP A 70 -2.39 10.55 15.56
N GLY A 71 -2.57 11.85 15.75
CA GLY A 71 -1.86 12.86 14.97
C GLY A 71 -2.72 13.59 13.94
N LEU A 72 -3.73 12.96 13.39
CA LEU A 72 -4.69 13.58 12.48
C LEU A 72 -6.11 13.18 12.87
N PRO A 73 -7.08 14.10 12.74
CA PRO A 73 -8.48 13.77 13.00
C PRO A 73 -9.01 12.68 12.08
N ILE A 74 -9.86 11.83 12.61
CA ILE A 74 -10.61 10.86 11.80
C ILE A 74 -11.42 11.63 10.75
N GLY A 75 -11.41 11.13 9.52
CA GLY A 75 -12.05 11.78 8.39
C GLY A 75 -11.11 12.68 7.57
N THR A 76 -9.88 12.90 8.04
CA THR A 76 -8.91 13.69 7.28
C THR A 76 -8.55 12.97 5.98
N ARG A 77 -8.65 13.67 4.86
CA ARG A 77 -8.20 13.16 3.58
C ARG A 77 -6.70 13.31 3.47
N VAL A 78 -6.03 12.25 3.04
CA VAL A 78 -4.57 12.24 2.96
C VAL A 78 -4.12 11.67 1.63
N MET A 79 -2.97 12.15 1.17
CA MET A 79 -2.27 11.61 0.03
C MET A 79 -1.05 10.86 0.56
N LEU A 80 -0.92 9.60 0.16
CA LEU A 80 0.24 8.77 0.49
C LEU A 80 1.21 8.84 -0.67
N VAL A 81 2.38 9.40 -0.41
CA VAL A 81 3.41 9.59 -1.43
C VAL A 81 4.62 8.75 -1.03
N GLY A 82 5.07 7.88 -1.94
CA GLY A 82 6.10 6.88 -1.76
C GLY A 82 7.17 7.15 -0.72
N PRO A 83 7.92 6.12 -0.37
CA PRO A 83 8.06 4.84 -1.08
C PRO A 83 7.23 3.69 -0.48
N PHE A 84 5.92 3.80 -0.49
CA PHE A 84 5.09 2.65 -0.19
C PHE A 84 5.36 1.54 -1.20
N GLY A 85 5.26 0.28 -0.78
CA GLY A 85 5.57 -0.85 -1.64
C GLY A 85 7.07 -1.10 -1.82
N PHE A 86 7.90 -0.38 -1.08
CA PHE A 86 9.35 -0.54 -1.06
C PHE A 86 9.79 -0.64 0.40
N GLY A 87 10.09 -1.85 0.84
CA GLY A 87 10.43 -2.12 2.24
C GLY A 87 9.22 -2.25 3.17
N ARG A 88 8.02 -2.07 2.66
CA ARG A 88 6.74 -2.24 3.38
C ARG A 88 5.62 -2.46 2.38
N PRO A 89 4.45 -2.98 2.83
CA PRO A 89 3.31 -3.16 1.93
C PRO A 89 2.92 -1.87 1.23
N GLY A 90 2.53 -1.98 -0.03
CA GLY A 90 2.13 -0.87 -0.85
C GLY A 90 0.67 -0.47 -0.67
N THR A 91 0.22 0.43 -1.54
CA THR A 91 -1.11 1.05 -1.43
C THR A 91 -2.23 0.22 -2.06
N TRP A 92 -1.93 -0.90 -2.71
CA TRP A 92 -2.95 -1.75 -3.34
C TRP A 92 -3.61 -2.68 -2.31
N GLN A 93 -4.18 -2.08 -1.27
CA GLN A 93 -4.90 -2.79 -0.21
C GLN A 93 -5.95 -1.86 0.42
N GLU A 94 -6.87 -2.43 1.17
CA GLU A 94 -7.98 -1.65 1.73
C GLU A 94 -7.53 -0.64 2.78
N TYR A 95 -6.56 -1.01 3.62
CA TYR A 95 -6.04 -0.14 4.68
C TYR A 95 -4.52 -0.13 4.66
N VAL A 96 -3.97 1.05 4.93
CA VAL A 96 -2.52 1.25 5.01
C VAL A 96 -2.21 1.99 6.30
N THR A 97 -1.14 1.60 6.99
CA THR A 97 -0.63 2.38 8.11
C THR A 97 0.50 3.29 7.65
N ALA A 98 0.56 4.47 8.22
CA ALA A 98 1.63 5.41 7.92
C ALA A 98 1.91 6.28 9.14
N ALA A 99 3.19 6.51 9.42
CA ALA A 99 3.61 7.42 10.48
C ALA A 99 3.49 8.88 10.03
N GLU A 100 3.78 9.12 8.77
CA GLU A 100 3.71 10.45 8.17
C GLU A 100 3.04 10.36 6.81
N MET A 101 2.31 11.42 6.45
CA MET A 101 1.64 11.51 5.16
C MET A 101 1.32 12.95 4.81
N ALA A 102 1.23 13.23 3.52
CA ALA A 102 0.76 14.51 3.03
C ALA A 102 -0.77 14.53 3.08
N ARG A 103 -1.33 15.61 3.59
CA ARG A 103 -2.79 15.81 3.61
C ARG A 103 -3.19 16.97 2.71
N PHE A 104 -4.45 16.98 2.33
CA PHE A 104 -4.99 18.03 1.47
C PHE A 104 -6.44 18.34 1.82
#